data_6f7b1e4d7bc88f0a529f8636dad4400c
#
_entry.id   6f7b1e4d7bc88f0a529f8636dad4400c
#
_cell.length_a   1.000
_cell.length_b   1.000
_cell.length_c   1.000
_cell.angle_alpha   90.00
_cell.angle_beta   90.00
_cell.angle_gamma   90.00
#
_symmetry.space_group_name_H-M   'P 1'
#
loop_
_entity.id
_entity.type
_entity.pdbx_description
1 polymer ?
#
loop_
_entity_poly.entity_id
_entity_poly.type
_entity_poly.pdbx_seq_one_letter_code
_entity_poly.pdbx_strand_id
1 'polypeptide(L)'
;VIQGGLGIDRHPMELTPINHEPTNETGINHKNGTISMARMKPGTASSEFFICINDQPELDFGGKRNPDGQGFAAFGQVVKGMEIIKNIQNMKSKNQFLDEIIPLTIQLQQ
;
A
#
# COMPACT_ATOMS: atom_id res chain seq x y z
N VAL A 1 -1.96 5.15 6.97
CA VAL A 1 -2.13 3.99 6.09
C VAL A 1 -2.05 2.69 6.88
N ILE A 2 -2.58 1.63 6.32
CA ILE A 2 -2.28 0.26 6.78
C ILE A 2 -1.59 -0.47 5.63
N GLN A 3 -0.68 -1.36 5.96
CA GLN A 3 0.11 -2.11 4.97
C GLN A 3 -0.04 -3.60 5.21
N GLY A 4 -0.14 -4.36 4.14
CA GLY A 4 -0.20 -5.81 4.15
C GLY A 4 0.52 -6.42 2.97
N GLY A 5 0.54 -7.75 2.91
CA GLY A 5 1.18 -8.50 1.85
C GLY A 5 1.69 -9.84 2.36
N LEU A 6 2.64 -10.43 1.63
CA LEU A 6 3.25 -11.70 2.03
C LEU A 6 4.11 -11.57 3.30
N GLY A 7 4.45 -10.35 3.67
CA GLY A 7 5.25 -10.07 4.86
C GLY A 7 6.73 -9.91 4.54
N ILE A 8 7.55 -10.50 5.37
CA ILE A 8 8.99 -10.30 5.30
C ILE A 8 9.66 -11.15 4.21
N ASP A 9 10.90 -10.82 3.94
CA ASP A 9 11.76 -11.27 2.83
C ASP A 9 11.95 -12.78 2.65
N ARG A 10 11.34 -13.61 3.47
CA ARG A 10 11.57 -15.05 3.48
C ARG A 10 10.36 -15.89 3.11
N HIS A 11 9.33 -15.24 2.60
CA HIS A 11 8.14 -15.99 2.21
C HIS A 11 8.47 -16.86 0.98
N PRO A 12 8.09 -18.16 0.99
CA PRO A 12 8.42 -19.04 -0.12
C PRO A 12 7.74 -18.68 -1.44
N MET A 13 6.73 -17.81 -1.41
CA MET A 13 6.03 -17.33 -2.61
C MET A 13 6.52 -15.95 -3.03
N GLU A 14 7.82 -15.72 -3.02
CA GLU A 14 8.38 -14.46 -3.47
C GLU A 14 7.92 -14.11 -4.89
N LEU A 15 7.39 -12.89 -5.05
CA LEU A 15 6.88 -12.43 -6.33
C LEU A 15 7.91 -11.60 -7.08
N THR A 16 7.86 -11.66 -8.41
CA THR A 16 8.71 -10.84 -9.26
C THR A 16 8.31 -9.36 -9.14
N PRO A 17 9.27 -8.44 -8.98
CA PRO A 17 8.96 -7.01 -8.97
C PRO A 17 8.30 -6.55 -10.26
N ILE A 18 7.45 -5.53 -10.15
CA ILE A 18 6.74 -4.94 -11.28
C ILE A 18 7.22 -3.50 -11.53
N ASN A 19 6.96 -3.02 -12.74
CA ASN A 19 7.32 -1.66 -13.13
C ASN A 19 6.60 -0.63 -12.26
N HIS A 20 7.26 0.49 -11.99
CA HIS A 20 6.67 1.60 -11.27
C HIS A 20 5.72 2.38 -12.21
N GLU A 21 4.49 2.57 -11.76
CA GLU A 21 3.48 3.34 -12.50
C GLU A 21 3.10 4.56 -11.65
N PRO A 22 3.83 5.67 -11.80
CA PRO A 22 3.60 6.84 -10.94
C PRO A 22 2.29 7.55 -11.23
N THR A 23 1.81 8.32 -10.25
CA THR A 23 0.50 8.97 -10.32
C THR A 23 0.40 9.99 -11.45
N ASN A 24 1.51 10.60 -11.88
CA ASN A 24 1.51 11.53 -13.00
C ASN A 24 1.28 10.84 -14.35
N GLU A 25 1.51 9.53 -14.43
CA GLU A 25 1.24 8.75 -15.64
C GLU A 25 -0.16 8.13 -15.62
N THR A 26 -0.58 7.62 -14.46
CA THR A 26 -1.86 6.93 -14.33
C THR A 26 -3.03 7.85 -14.03
N GLY A 27 -2.76 9.00 -13.42
CA GLY A 27 -3.80 9.90 -12.94
C GLY A 27 -4.49 9.44 -11.66
N ILE A 28 -4.01 8.37 -11.03
CA ILE A 28 -4.61 7.82 -9.81
C ILE A 28 -3.84 8.35 -8.60
N ASN A 29 -4.37 9.39 -7.97
CA ASN A 29 -3.75 10.01 -6.80
C ASN A 29 -4.10 9.28 -5.50
N HIS A 30 -3.29 9.50 -4.47
CA HIS A 30 -3.48 8.88 -3.16
C HIS A 30 -4.53 9.63 -2.35
N LYS A 31 -5.77 9.19 -2.47
CA LYS A 31 -6.94 9.70 -1.74
C LYS A 31 -7.34 8.71 -0.65
N ASN A 32 -8.28 9.12 0.20
CA ASN A 32 -8.82 8.19 1.21
C ASN A 32 -9.32 6.92 0.56
N GLY A 33 -8.83 5.78 1.02
CA GLY A 33 -9.19 4.47 0.49
C GLY A 33 -8.41 4.00 -0.74
N THR A 34 -7.48 4.81 -1.25
CA THR A 34 -6.64 4.40 -2.39
C THR A 34 -5.73 3.24 -1.98
N ILE A 35 -5.62 2.25 -2.85
CA ILE A 35 -4.75 1.09 -2.68
C ILE A 35 -3.53 1.29 -3.57
N SER A 36 -2.34 1.11 -2.99
CA SER A 36 -1.08 1.43 -3.65
C SER A 36 0.00 0.40 -3.29
N MET A 37 1.02 0.28 -4.12
CA MET A 37 2.10 -0.66 -3.90
C MET A 37 3.19 -0.07 -3.02
N ALA A 38 3.53 -0.78 -1.93
CA ALA A 38 4.71 -0.45 -1.15
C ALA A 38 5.96 -0.89 -1.92
N ARG A 39 7.08 -0.17 -1.74
CA ARG A 39 8.32 -0.42 -2.45
C ARG A 39 9.53 0.10 -1.68
N MET A 40 10.70 -0.41 -2.02
CA MET A 40 11.96 0.18 -1.55
C MET A 40 12.36 1.32 -2.49
N LYS A 41 12.85 1.03 -3.68
CA LYS A 41 13.10 2.02 -4.72
C LYS A 41 12.15 1.78 -5.90
N PRO A 42 12.00 2.73 -6.85
CA PRO A 42 11.12 2.51 -8.01
C PRO A 42 11.46 1.21 -8.74
N GLY A 43 10.43 0.45 -9.10
CA GLY A 43 10.60 -0.83 -9.79
C GLY A 43 10.85 -2.03 -8.88
N THR A 44 10.72 -1.89 -7.56
CA THR A 44 10.92 -3.01 -6.62
C THR A 44 9.64 -3.52 -5.98
N ALA A 45 8.48 -2.94 -6.32
CA ALA A 45 7.20 -3.38 -5.77
C ALA A 45 6.90 -4.82 -6.19
N SER A 46 6.46 -5.64 -5.25
CA SER A 46 6.12 -7.04 -5.52
C SER A 46 4.85 -7.50 -4.81
N SER A 47 4.90 -7.70 -3.50
CA SER A 47 3.77 -8.26 -2.76
C SER A 47 3.15 -7.32 -1.74
N GLU A 48 3.88 -6.30 -1.31
CA GLU A 48 3.40 -5.42 -0.25
C GLU A 48 2.57 -4.28 -0.82
N PHE A 49 1.44 -4.01 -0.20
CA PHE A 49 0.55 -2.93 -0.59
C PHE A 49 0.08 -2.19 0.65
N PHE A 50 -0.45 -1.00 0.45
CA PHE A 50 -1.04 -0.25 1.56
C PHE A 50 -2.36 0.40 1.12
N ILE A 51 -3.17 0.74 2.12
CA ILE A 51 -4.44 1.41 1.92
C ILE A 51 -4.36 2.76 2.63
N CYS A 52 -4.65 3.83 1.90
CA CYS A 52 -4.63 5.18 2.44
C CYS A 52 -5.82 5.41 3.37
N ILE A 53 -5.55 5.99 4.52
CA ILE A 53 -6.56 6.53 5.42
C ILE A 53 -6.40 8.03 5.38
N ASN A 54 -7.44 8.71 4.92
CA ASN A 54 -7.42 10.12 4.51
C ASN A 54 -6.56 10.35 3.26
N ASP A 55 -6.65 11.53 2.69
CA ASP A 55 -5.87 11.89 1.51
C ASP A 55 -4.39 11.99 1.86
N GLN A 56 -3.54 11.47 1.00
CA GLN A 56 -2.09 11.38 1.24
C GLN A 56 -1.31 11.95 0.03
N PRO A 57 -1.37 13.27 -0.21
CA PRO A 57 -0.73 13.86 -1.39
C PRO A 57 0.78 13.72 -1.43
N GLU A 58 1.43 13.54 -0.29
CA GLU A 58 2.88 13.36 -0.23
C GLU A 58 3.33 12.00 -0.78
N LEU A 59 2.40 11.09 -1.02
CA LEU A 59 2.68 9.79 -1.62
C LEU A 59 2.58 9.82 -3.15
N ASP A 60 2.07 10.93 -3.72
CA ASP A 60 1.97 11.11 -5.15
C ASP A 60 3.33 11.47 -5.77
N PHE A 61 3.42 11.34 -7.10
CA PHE A 61 4.62 11.80 -7.83
C PHE A 61 4.89 13.27 -7.50
N GLY A 62 6.13 13.57 -7.18
CA GLY A 62 6.53 14.90 -6.75
C GLY A 62 6.31 15.17 -5.27
N GLY A 63 5.69 14.24 -4.54
CA GLY A 63 5.49 14.38 -3.10
C GLY A 63 6.77 14.17 -2.32
N LYS A 64 6.70 14.44 -1.02
CA LYS A 64 7.89 14.49 -0.15
C LYS A 64 8.16 13.21 0.63
N ARG A 65 7.27 12.22 0.53
CA ARG A 65 7.43 10.99 1.32
C ARG A 65 8.72 10.24 0.98
N ASN A 66 9.08 10.20 -0.30
CA ASN A 66 10.31 9.57 -0.76
C ASN A 66 11.27 10.61 -1.35
N PRO A 67 12.56 10.54 -1.02
CA PRO A 67 13.54 11.50 -1.55
C PRO A 67 13.72 11.43 -3.06
N ASP A 68 13.36 10.30 -3.70
CA ASP A 68 13.42 10.16 -5.16
C ASP A 68 12.32 10.95 -5.90
N GLY A 69 11.31 11.46 -5.20
CA GLY A 69 10.22 12.22 -5.79
C GLY A 69 9.27 11.42 -6.66
N GLN A 70 9.43 10.10 -6.76
CA GLN A 70 8.64 9.26 -7.66
C GLN A 70 7.29 8.84 -7.07
N GLY A 71 7.12 8.95 -5.76
CA GLY A 71 5.90 8.51 -5.09
C GLY A 71 5.68 7.01 -5.19
N PHE A 72 4.43 6.61 -5.05
CA PHE A 72 4.04 5.20 -5.08
C PHE A 72 3.05 4.95 -6.22
N ALA A 73 2.94 3.68 -6.62
CA ALA A 73 2.06 3.27 -7.72
C ALA A 73 0.68 2.89 -7.18
N ALA A 74 -0.24 3.84 -7.19
CA ALA A 74 -1.63 3.63 -6.82
C ALA A 74 -2.35 2.87 -7.94
N PHE A 75 -3.17 1.87 -7.58
CA PHE A 75 -3.82 1.02 -8.58
C PHE A 75 -5.28 0.67 -8.26
N GLY A 76 -5.79 1.02 -7.11
CA GLY A 76 -7.13 0.64 -6.74
C GLY A 76 -7.77 1.54 -5.71
N GLN A 77 -9.02 1.24 -5.38
CA GLN A 77 -9.83 2.02 -4.45
C GLN A 77 -10.70 1.08 -3.63
N VAL A 78 -10.70 1.27 -2.32
CA VAL A 78 -11.62 0.57 -1.43
C VAL A 78 -13.04 1.09 -1.70
N VAL A 79 -13.95 0.17 -2.00
CA VAL A 79 -15.36 0.51 -2.27
C VAL A 79 -16.28 0.18 -1.10
N LYS A 80 -15.81 -0.60 -0.13
CA LYS A 80 -16.61 -1.00 1.03
C LYS A 80 -15.68 -1.41 2.17
N GLY A 81 -16.01 -1.03 3.39
CA GLY A 81 -15.28 -1.50 4.58
C GLY A 81 -14.22 -0.54 5.11
N MET A 82 -14.23 0.74 4.75
CA MET A 82 -13.25 1.70 5.28
C MET A 82 -13.26 1.78 6.80
N GLU A 83 -14.40 1.59 7.44
CA GLU A 83 -14.49 1.59 8.92
C GLU A 83 -13.69 0.44 9.53
N ILE A 84 -13.64 -0.71 8.85
CA ILE A 84 -12.82 -1.84 9.29
C ILE A 84 -11.34 -1.50 9.18
N ILE A 85 -10.94 -0.86 8.09
CA ILE A 85 -9.56 -0.43 7.84
C ILE A 85 -9.09 0.55 8.92
N LYS A 86 -9.94 1.52 9.27
CA LYS A 86 -9.64 2.47 10.34
C LYS A 86 -9.50 1.79 11.69
N ASN A 87 -10.34 0.80 11.97
CA ASN A 87 -10.25 0.02 13.19
C ASN A 87 -8.95 -0.75 13.28
N ILE A 88 -8.50 -1.34 12.17
CA ILE A 88 -7.21 -2.05 12.12
C ILE A 88 -6.05 -1.08 12.41
N GLN A 89 -6.07 0.12 11.83
CA GLN A 89 -5.03 1.11 12.08
C GLN A 89 -4.93 1.47 13.57
N ASN A 90 -6.05 1.47 14.27
CA ASN A 90 -6.11 1.83 15.70
C ASN A 90 -5.81 0.67 16.65
N MET A 91 -5.54 -0.51 16.14
CA MET A 91 -5.17 -1.65 16.98
C MET A 91 -3.77 -1.47 17.56
N LYS A 92 -3.50 -2.18 18.65
CA LYS A 92 -2.18 -2.11 19.31
C LYS A 92 -1.06 -2.50 18.35
N SER A 93 -0.02 -1.68 18.34
CA SER A 93 1.13 -1.89 17.47
C SER A 93 2.42 -1.59 18.21
N LYS A 94 3.52 -2.14 17.71
CA LYS A 94 4.87 -1.89 18.20
C LYS A 94 5.80 -1.80 17.00
N ASN A 95 6.59 -0.71 16.94
CA ASN A 95 7.51 -0.48 15.82
C ASN A 95 6.83 -0.57 14.46
N GLN A 96 5.62 -0.01 14.33
CA GLN A 96 4.79 -0.01 13.13
C GLN A 96 4.15 -1.36 12.76
N PHE A 97 4.36 -2.40 13.56
CA PHE A 97 3.73 -3.69 13.35
C PHE A 97 2.62 -3.90 14.36
N LEU A 98 1.48 -4.42 13.91
CA LEU A 98 0.38 -4.79 14.78
C LEU A 98 0.83 -5.90 15.73
N ASP A 99 0.40 -5.83 16.99
CA ASP A 99 0.67 -6.90 17.96
C ASP A 99 0.01 -8.20 17.55
N GLU A 100 -1.10 -8.11 16.83
CA GLU A 100 -1.91 -9.24 16.39
C GLU A 100 -1.83 -9.37 14.88
N ILE A 101 -1.60 -10.58 14.37
CA ILE A 101 -1.57 -10.82 12.93
C ILE A 101 -3.00 -10.88 12.42
N ILE A 102 -3.32 -10.05 11.44
CA ILE A 102 -4.63 -10.04 10.79
C ILE A 102 -4.54 -10.88 9.52
N PRO A 103 -5.25 -12.02 9.44
CA PRO A 103 -5.27 -12.82 8.22
C PRO A 103 -5.85 -12.04 7.05
N LEU A 104 -5.24 -12.21 5.88
CA LEU A 104 -5.66 -11.54 4.67
C LEU A 104 -5.85 -12.56 3.55
N THR A 105 -7.00 -12.48 2.89
CA THR A 105 -7.27 -13.28 1.69
C THR A 105 -7.59 -12.33 0.54
N ILE A 106 -6.94 -12.54 -0.60
CA ILE A 106 -7.18 -11.77 -1.81
C ILE A 106 -7.64 -12.73 -2.90
N GLN A 107 -8.78 -12.43 -3.51
CA GLN A 107 -9.30 -13.23 -4.61
C GLN A 107 -10.01 -12.35 -5.61
N LEU A 108 -9.99 -12.74 -6.87
CA LEU A 108 -10.70 -12.03 -7.92
C LEU A 108 -12.18 -12.37 -7.85
N GLN A 109 -13.01 -11.35 -7.95
CA GLN A 109 -14.45 -11.51 -8.06
C GLN A 109 -14.80 -11.74 -9.52
N GLN A 110 -15.55 -12.79 -9.78
CA GLN A 110 -15.99 -13.12 -11.13
C GLN A 110 -17.45 -12.75 -11.34
#